data_579d16650401ea42c195b76851a3accf
#
_entry.id   579d16650401ea42c195b76851a3accf
#
_cell.length_a   1.000
_cell.length_b   1.000
_cell.length_c   1.000
_cell.angle_alpha   90.00
_cell.angle_beta   90.00
_cell.angle_gamma   90.00
#
_symmetry.space_group_name_H-M   'P 1'
#
loop_
_entity.id
_entity.type
_entity.pdbx_description
1 polymer ?
#
loop_
_entity_poly.entity_id
_entity_poly.type
_entity_poly.pdbx_seq_one_letter_code
_entity_poly.pdbx_strand_id
1 'polypeptide(L)'
;MDKLNLAAIALCTGITFACSPKASMVKGVICDATINTLTVVSEEGDTLSFSTLDAERVVSDGILLDDTAIVYHSGKYKTGMKAQKIVVVPGRRNRVGGDRDKHGCIGSAGYQWSEVQQDCIRVFEKGIRMKAVDGSQSAFIVFSPDSTQVELFFSSGDKNEILDRRSLPSGGYAWNVEDDDTKNVRRINGKWTISQRGKTIYSQEEVQNK
;
A
#
# COMPACT_ATOMS: atom_id res chain seq x y z
N MET A 1 -75.58 -48.51 29.80
CA MET A 1 -76.27 -47.36 29.17
C MET A 1 -75.82 -46.12 29.86
N ASP A 2 -74.67 -45.62 29.59
CA ASP A 2 -74.16 -44.38 30.18
C ASP A 2 -73.31 -43.62 29.17
N LYS A 3 -73.80 -42.46 28.83
CA LYS A 3 -73.19 -41.55 27.87
C LYS A 3 -72.14 -40.72 28.59
N LEU A 4 -70.90 -40.98 28.32
CA LEU A 4 -69.73 -40.17 28.82
C LEU A 4 -69.54 -38.99 27.88
N ASN A 5 -69.85 -37.78 28.35
CA ASN A 5 -69.52 -36.54 27.68
C ASN A 5 -68.07 -36.19 27.89
N LEU A 6 -67.25 -36.21 26.83
CA LEU A 6 -65.91 -35.76 26.84
C LEU A 6 -65.83 -34.30 26.39
N ALA A 7 -65.65 -33.39 27.33
CA ALA A 7 -65.39 -31.99 27.03
C ALA A 7 -63.94 -31.81 26.60
N ALA A 8 -63.73 -31.46 25.33
CA ALA A 8 -62.39 -31.15 24.80
C ALA A 8 -62.06 -29.67 25.18
N ILE A 9 -61.12 -29.51 26.08
CA ILE A 9 -60.51 -28.20 26.39
C ILE A 9 -59.46 -27.91 25.31
N ALA A 10 -59.78 -26.97 24.38
CA ALA A 10 -58.84 -26.44 23.41
C ALA A 10 -57.91 -25.43 24.10
N LEU A 11 -56.68 -25.84 24.36
CA LEU A 11 -55.60 -24.98 24.88
C LEU A 11 -55.02 -24.18 23.70
N CYS A 12 -55.54 -22.93 23.50
CA CYS A 12 -54.93 -21.98 22.56
C CYS A 12 -53.62 -21.47 23.13
N THR A 13 -52.49 -22.10 22.76
CA THR A 13 -51.15 -21.54 22.96
C THR A 13 -50.93 -20.43 21.96
N GLY A 14 -51.12 -19.18 22.40
CA GLY A 14 -50.76 -17.99 21.63
C GLY A 14 -49.25 -17.91 21.42
N ILE A 15 -48.81 -18.27 20.23
CA ILE A 15 -47.41 -18.01 19.81
C ILE A 15 -47.32 -16.52 19.51
N THR A 16 -46.78 -15.76 20.48
CA THR A 16 -46.40 -14.36 20.24
C THR A 16 -45.17 -14.38 19.36
N PHE A 17 -45.32 -14.15 18.07
CA PHE A 17 -44.19 -13.79 17.20
C PHE A 17 -43.62 -12.45 17.70
N ALA A 18 -42.53 -12.53 18.46
CA ALA A 18 -41.72 -11.37 18.76
C ALA A 18 -41.13 -10.90 17.42
N CYS A 19 -41.69 -9.86 16.83
CA CYS A 19 -41.15 -9.19 15.66
C CYS A 19 -39.89 -8.48 16.10
N SER A 20 -38.73 -9.15 15.96
CA SER A 20 -37.41 -8.50 16.18
C SER A 20 -37.29 -7.35 15.18
N PRO A 21 -36.97 -6.13 15.63
CA PRO A 21 -36.81 -5.00 14.74
C PRO A 21 -35.73 -5.34 13.70
N LYS A 22 -36.10 -5.24 12.42
CA LYS A 22 -35.20 -5.53 11.31
C LYS A 22 -33.96 -4.63 11.46
N ALA A 23 -32.81 -5.22 11.65
CA ALA A 23 -31.55 -4.49 11.67
C ALA A 23 -31.32 -3.87 10.29
N SER A 24 -31.14 -2.57 10.27
CA SER A 24 -30.73 -1.82 9.08
C SER A 24 -29.25 -1.56 9.14
N MET A 25 -28.58 -1.44 8.00
CA MET A 25 -27.15 -1.11 7.95
C MET A 25 -26.92 0.05 6.98
N VAL A 26 -25.93 0.87 7.31
CA VAL A 26 -25.39 1.93 6.46
C VAL A 26 -23.90 1.66 6.27
N LYS A 27 -23.43 1.71 5.03
CA LYS A 27 -22.03 1.67 4.66
C LYS A 27 -21.62 3.04 4.15
N GLY A 28 -20.51 3.58 4.64
CA GLY A 28 -20.05 4.89 4.21
C GLY A 28 -18.61 5.16 4.63
N VAL A 29 -18.05 6.25 4.11
CA VAL A 29 -16.71 6.73 4.46
C VAL A 29 -16.81 7.62 5.69
N ILE A 30 -15.91 7.40 6.66
CA ILE A 30 -15.86 8.17 7.91
C ILE A 30 -15.32 9.57 7.61
N CYS A 31 -16.15 10.59 7.81
CA CYS A 31 -15.77 11.99 7.65
C CYS A 31 -15.54 12.71 8.99
N ASP A 32 -16.12 12.21 10.07
CA ASP A 32 -15.90 12.73 11.42
C ASP A 32 -16.08 11.63 12.47
N ALA A 33 -15.25 11.65 13.52
CA ALA A 33 -15.35 10.71 14.63
C ALA A 33 -14.93 11.35 15.94
N THR A 34 -15.78 11.23 16.94
CA THR A 34 -15.51 11.61 18.32
C THR A 34 -15.58 10.39 19.24
N ILE A 35 -15.41 10.58 20.54
CA ILE A 35 -15.53 9.49 21.53
C ILE A 35 -16.93 8.84 21.48
N ASN A 36 -17.97 9.64 21.22
CA ASN A 36 -19.38 9.22 21.34
C ASN A 36 -20.16 9.33 20.04
N THR A 37 -19.57 9.82 18.95
CA THR A 37 -20.23 10.00 17.66
C THR A 37 -19.38 9.51 16.52
N LEU A 38 -20.04 9.03 15.48
CA LEU A 38 -19.45 8.66 14.20
C LEU A 38 -20.30 9.24 13.09
N THR A 39 -19.68 9.99 12.19
CA THR A 39 -20.34 10.55 11.01
C THR A 39 -19.73 9.91 9.75
N VAL A 40 -20.59 9.39 8.90
CA VAL A 40 -20.20 8.75 7.65
C VAL A 40 -20.91 9.41 6.46
N VAL A 41 -20.24 9.44 5.32
CA VAL A 41 -20.84 9.76 4.03
C VAL A 41 -21.19 8.45 3.35
N SER A 42 -22.49 8.21 3.13
CA SER A 42 -23.01 6.99 2.50
C SER A 42 -22.62 6.91 1.01
N GLU A 43 -22.79 5.74 0.40
CA GLU A 43 -22.56 5.56 -1.06
C GLU A 43 -23.51 6.44 -1.91
N GLU A 44 -24.65 6.89 -1.34
CA GLU A 44 -25.63 7.78 -1.97
C GLU A 44 -25.26 9.28 -1.80
N GLY A 45 -24.20 9.56 -1.02
CA GLY A 45 -23.70 10.93 -0.75
C GLY A 45 -24.33 11.60 0.48
N ASP A 46 -25.16 10.90 1.23
CA ASP A 46 -25.79 11.43 2.44
C ASP A 46 -24.82 11.41 3.61
N THR A 47 -24.76 12.51 4.37
CA THR A 47 -23.99 12.61 5.62
C THR A 47 -24.85 12.14 6.79
N LEU A 48 -24.46 11.01 7.40
CA LEU A 48 -25.21 10.33 8.44
C LEU A 48 -24.41 10.28 9.74
N SER A 49 -24.99 10.81 10.84
CA SER A 49 -24.35 10.83 12.15
C SER A 49 -25.01 9.86 13.12
N PHE A 50 -24.21 9.09 13.83
CA PHE A 50 -24.65 8.07 14.78
C PHE A 50 -24.01 8.29 16.15
N SER A 51 -24.76 8.03 17.22
CA SER A 51 -24.18 7.88 18.55
C SER A 51 -23.51 6.51 18.67
N THR A 52 -22.26 6.50 19.14
CA THR A 52 -21.47 5.28 19.33
C THR A 52 -21.49 4.78 20.78
N LEU A 53 -22.26 5.47 21.66
CA LEU A 53 -22.48 5.03 23.03
C LEU A 53 -23.13 3.64 23.03
N ASP A 54 -22.54 2.71 23.72
CA ASP A 54 -23.00 1.31 23.85
C ASP A 54 -22.90 0.48 22.53
N ALA A 55 -22.32 1.00 21.45
CA ALA A 55 -22.14 0.25 20.23
C ALA A 55 -21.05 -0.82 20.35
N GLU A 56 -21.32 -2.03 19.88
CA GLU A 56 -20.28 -3.03 19.64
C GLU A 56 -19.33 -2.52 18.55
N ARG A 57 -18.03 -2.49 18.85
CA ARG A 57 -17.00 -2.00 17.91
C ARG A 57 -16.11 -3.14 17.44
N VAL A 58 -16.14 -3.41 16.14
CA VAL A 58 -15.22 -4.35 15.47
C VAL A 58 -14.22 -3.52 14.67
N VAL A 59 -13.06 -3.27 15.27
CA VAL A 59 -12.05 -2.35 14.76
C VAL A 59 -10.67 -2.97 14.97
N SER A 60 -9.83 -3.01 13.94
CA SER A 60 -8.45 -3.52 14.06
C SER A 60 -7.47 -2.47 14.60
N ASP A 61 -7.56 -1.22 14.13
CA ASP A 61 -6.56 -0.16 14.38
C ASP A 61 -7.15 1.18 14.83
N GLY A 62 -8.36 1.15 15.42
CA GLY A 62 -9.09 2.37 15.78
C GLY A 62 -10.02 2.86 14.67
N ILE A 63 -10.75 3.95 14.94
CA ILE A 63 -11.65 4.61 14.00
C ILE A 63 -10.91 5.83 13.47
N LEU A 64 -10.61 5.83 12.18
CA LEU A 64 -9.85 6.92 11.57
C LEU A 64 -10.65 7.51 10.40
N LEU A 65 -10.41 8.78 10.08
CA LEU A 65 -11.00 9.43 8.91
C LEU A 65 -10.59 8.70 7.61
N ASP A 66 -11.44 8.74 6.61
CA ASP A 66 -11.31 8.07 5.31
C ASP A 66 -11.36 6.53 5.36
N ASP A 67 -11.58 5.91 6.54
CA ASP A 67 -11.93 4.49 6.61
C ASP A 67 -13.39 4.29 6.18
N THR A 68 -13.70 3.07 5.80
CA THR A 68 -15.10 2.68 5.55
C THR A 68 -15.70 2.11 6.82
N ALA A 69 -16.85 2.63 7.25
CA ALA A 69 -17.62 2.06 8.33
C ALA A 69 -18.89 1.39 7.82
N ILE A 70 -19.24 0.25 8.43
CA ILE A 70 -20.54 -0.38 8.32
C ILE A 70 -21.23 -0.21 9.67
N VAL A 71 -22.30 0.61 9.70
CA VAL A 71 -23.03 0.93 10.92
C VAL A 71 -24.36 0.20 10.92
N TYR A 72 -24.58 -0.64 11.91
CA TYR A 72 -25.84 -1.35 12.14
C TYR A 72 -26.69 -0.57 13.12
N HIS A 73 -27.96 -0.37 12.79
CA HIS A 73 -28.92 0.36 13.61
C HIS A 73 -30.33 -0.24 13.51
N SER A 74 -31.24 0.14 14.40
CA SER A 74 -32.64 -0.32 14.39
C SER A 74 -33.55 0.74 13.79
N GLY A 75 -34.45 0.31 12.89
CA GLY A 75 -35.49 1.14 12.32
C GLY A 75 -34.99 2.17 11.31
N LYS A 76 -35.88 3.16 11.01
CA LYS A 76 -35.57 4.22 10.04
C LYS A 76 -34.54 5.19 10.63
N TYR A 77 -33.55 5.60 9.80
CA TYR A 77 -32.49 6.55 10.20
C TYR A 77 -33.11 7.86 10.76
N LYS A 78 -32.46 8.32 11.84
CA LYS A 78 -32.64 9.66 12.42
C LYS A 78 -31.24 10.15 12.86
N THR A 79 -30.95 11.42 12.65
CA THR A 79 -29.68 12.04 13.04
C THR A 79 -29.37 11.80 14.51
N GLY A 80 -28.18 11.34 14.81
CA GLY A 80 -27.70 11.06 16.16
C GLY A 80 -28.28 9.80 16.81
N MET A 81 -28.97 8.94 16.05
CA MET A 81 -29.48 7.67 16.57
C MET A 81 -28.36 6.74 17.01
N LYS A 82 -28.65 5.84 17.95
CA LYS A 82 -27.68 4.89 18.47
C LYS A 82 -27.30 3.85 17.39
N ALA A 83 -26.00 3.68 17.15
CA ALA A 83 -25.48 2.50 16.49
C ALA A 83 -25.55 1.30 17.44
N GLN A 84 -25.86 0.13 16.91
CA GLN A 84 -25.81 -1.14 17.64
C GLN A 84 -24.44 -1.79 17.49
N LYS A 85 -23.91 -1.78 16.26
CA LYS A 85 -22.62 -2.32 15.91
C LYS A 85 -21.96 -1.47 14.84
N ILE A 86 -20.65 -1.31 14.97
CA ILE A 86 -19.80 -0.60 14.01
C ILE A 86 -18.68 -1.52 13.60
N VAL A 87 -18.55 -1.78 12.30
CA VAL A 87 -17.43 -2.51 11.72
C VAL A 87 -16.64 -1.53 10.88
N VAL A 88 -15.36 -1.35 11.22
CA VAL A 88 -14.49 -0.46 10.45
C VAL A 88 -13.57 -1.29 9.58
N VAL A 89 -13.61 -1.01 8.29
CA VAL A 89 -12.70 -1.57 7.29
C VAL A 89 -11.68 -0.49 6.96
N PRO A 90 -10.38 -0.72 7.26
CA PRO A 90 -9.35 0.25 6.95
C PRO A 90 -9.35 0.62 5.47
N GLY A 91 -9.40 1.91 5.16
CA GLY A 91 -9.20 2.43 3.82
C GLY A 91 -7.78 2.13 3.32
N ARG A 92 -7.57 2.20 2.00
CA ARG A 92 -6.21 2.18 1.44
C ARG A 92 -5.51 3.48 1.84
N ARG A 93 -4.91 3.50 3.00
CA ARG A 93 -4.08 4.63 3.40
C ARG A 93 -2.66 4.36 2.96
N ASN A 94 -2.09 5.28 2.23
CA ASN A 94 -0.65 5.43 2.17
C ASN A 94 -0.18 5.98 3.53
N ARG A 95 -0.17 5.12 4.56
CA ARG A 95 0.48 5.48 5.83
C ARG A 95 1.95 5.71 5.50
N VAL A 96 2.42 6.92 5.74
CA VAL A 96 3.87 7.18 5.71
C VAL A 96 4.53 6.15 6.63
N GLY A 97 5.38 5.28 6.05
CA GLY A 97 5.99 4.16 6.77
C GLY A 97 5.17 2.87 6.88
N GLY A 98 3.92 2.81 6.38
CA GLY A 98 3.11 1.60 6.30
C GLY A 98 3.18 0.87 4.96
N ASP A 99 3.82 1.48 3.98
CA ASP A 99 4.00 1.01 2.60
C ASP A 99 5.27 0.17 2.46
N ARG A 100 5.33 -0.94 3.18
CA ARG A 100 6.45 -1.89 3.05
C ARG A 100 6.25 -2.76 1.81
N ASP A 101 7.31 -2.88 1.02
CA ASP A 101 7.36 -3.85 -0.08
C ASP A 101 7.54 -5.29 0.45
N LYS A 102 7.66 -6.26 -0.45
CA LYS A 102 7.87 -7.68 -0.10
C LYS A 102 9.15 -7.95 0.71
N HIS A 103 10.13 -7.05 0.69
CA HIS A 103 11.38 -7.13 1.45
C HIS A 103 11.33 -6.30 2.74
N GLY A 104 10.25 -5.56 2.98
CA GLY A 104 10.06 -4.72 4.14
C GLY A 104 10.58 -3.29 3.98
N CYS A 105 11.01 -2.88 2.79
CA CYS A 105 11.48 -1.53 2.51
C CYS A 105 10.31 -0.53 2.48
N ILE A 106 10.52 0.65 3.06
CA ILE A 106 9.50 1.71 3.15
C ILE A 106 9.69 2.68 1.99
N GLY A 107 8.90 2.53 0.91
CA GLY A 107 8.98 3.34 -0.30
C GLY A 107 8.72 4.83 -0.06
N SER A 108 7.74 5.16 0.79
CA SER A 108 7.44 6.56 1.16
C SER A 108 8.58 7.27 1.89
N ALA A 109 9.50 6.52 2.51
CA ALA A 109 10.73 7.03 3.11
C ALA A 109 11.93 7.02 2.14
N GLY A 110 11.71 6.69 0.86
CA GLY A 110 12.72 6.65 -0.20
C GLY A 110 13.59 5.39 -0.21
N TYR A 111 13.19 4.35 0.55
CA TYR A 111 13.92 3.08 0.55
C TYR A 111 13.42 2.17 -0.57
N GLN A 112 14.36 1.50 -1.22
CA GLN A 112 14.14 0.46 -2.22
C GLN A 112 15.05 -0.72 -1.93
N TRP A 113 14.60 -1.93 -2.21
CA TRP A 113 15.43 -3.12 -2.10
C TRP A 113 16.51 -3.12 -3.18
N SER A 114 17.74 -3.39 -2.78
CA SER A 114 18.84 -3.62 -3.71
C SER A 114 19.24 -5.10 -3.66
N GLU A 115 19.18 -5.75 -4.80
CA GLU A 115 19.57 -7.16 -4.91
C GLU A 115 21.09 -7.34 -4.73
N VAL A 116 21.92 -6.37 -5.15
CA VAL A 116 23.39 -6.46 -5.01
C VAL A 116 23.88 -6.08 -3.62
N GLN A 117 23.10 -5.26 -2.89
CA GLN A 117 23.41 -4.90 -1.49
C GLN A 117 22.72 -5.83 -0.49
N GLN A 118 21.70 -6.59 -0.91
CA GLN A 118 20.83 -7.41 -0.04
C GLN A 118 20.26 -6.60 1.13
N ASP A 119 19.91 -5.33 0.87
CA ASP A 119 19.43 -4.39 1.89
C ASP A 119 18.48 -3.35 1.29
N CYS A 120 17.68 -2.73 2.17
CA CYS A 120 16.89 -1.56 1.84
C CYS A 120 17.78 -0.32 1.80
N ILE A 121 17.98 0.26 0.63
CA ILE A 121 18.83 1.42 0.45
C ILE A 121 18.06 2.64 -0.05
N ARG A 122 18.55 3.82 0.26
CA ARG A 122 18.19 5.05 -0.45
C ARG A 122 19.13 5.22 -1.63
N VAL A 123 18.62 4.94 -2.83
CA VAL A 123 19.41 4.87 -4.05
C VAL A 123 20.16 6.18 -4.32
N PHE A 124 19.54 7.32 -4.00
CA PHE A 124 20.17 8.65 -4.17
C PHE A 124 21.31 8.95 -3.16
N GLU A 125 21.38 8.21 -2.04
CA GLU A 125 22.46 8.35 -1.05
C GLU A 125 23.61 7.36 -1.32
N LYS A 126 23.28 6.15 -1.75
CA LYS A 126 24.24 5.05 -1.95
C LYS A 126 24.77 4.94 -3.36
N GLY A 127 23.96 5.34 -4.35
CA GLY A 127 24.26 5.19 -5.77
C GLY A 127 25.03 6.37 -6.37
N ILE A 128 25.76 6.09 -7.43
CA ILE A 128 26.38 7.11 -8.28
C ILE A 128 25.31 7.63 -9.25
N ARG A 129 25.01 8.91 -9.16
CA ARG A 129 24.01 9.54 -10.03
C ARG A 129 24.52 9.68 -11.45
N MET A 130 23.70 9.26 -12.39
CA MET A 130 23.93 9.30 -13.83
C MET A 130 22.84 10.14 -14.48
N LYS A 131 23.19 10.93 -15.48
CA LYS A 131 22.27 11.71 -16.29
C LYS A 131 22.23 11.16 -17.70
N ALA A 132 21.01 11.02 -18.25
CA ALA A 132 20.85 10.64 -19.65
C ALA A 132 21.50 11.68 -20.58
N VAL A 133 22.12 11.24 -21.68
CA VAL A 133 22.80 12.13 -22.63
C VAL A 133 21.82 13.12 -23.28
N ASP A 134 20.54 12.72 -23.46
CA ASP A 134 19.47 13.58 -23.93
C ASP A 134 18.88 14.50 -22.85
N GLY A 135 19.32 14.33 -21.60
CA GLY A 135 18.88 15.12 -20.46
C GLY A 135 17.49 14.74 -19.90
N SER A 136 16.81 13.75 -20.49
CA SER A 136 15.42 13.43 -20.15
C SER A 136 15.24 12.70 -18.81
N GLN A 137 16.24 11.92 -18.39
CA GLN A 137 16.11 10.99 -17.29
C GLN A 137 17.39 10.89 -16.46
N SER A 138 17.26 10.32 -15.24
CA SER A 138 18.38 9.97 -14.39
C SER A 138 18.43 8.46 -14.16
N ALA A 139 19.61 7.95 -13.89
CA ALA A 139 19.82 6.59 -13.39
C ALA A 139 20.78 6.63 -12.20
N PHE A 140 20.90 5.51 -11.48
CA PHE A 140 21.89 5.35 -10.42
C PHE A 140 22.59 4.01 -10.60
N ILE A 141 23.89 4.02 -10.32
CA ILE A 141 24.75 2.83 -10.30
C ILE A 141 25.01 2.48 -8.84
N VAL A 142 24.62 1.29 -8.41
CA VAL A 142 24.88 0.75 -7.06
C VAL A 142 25.74 -0.49 -7.19
N PHE A 143 26.93 -0.48 -6.60
CA PHE A 143 27.86 -1.61 -6.62
C PHE A 143 27.54 -2.57 -5.46
N SER A 144 27.79 -3.87 -5.65
CA SER A 144 27.88 -4.82 -4.55
C SER A 144 29.08 -4.47 -3.64
N PRO A 145 29.11 -4.92 -2.37
CA PRO A 145 30.21 -4.60 -1.44
C PRO A 145 31.59 -4.97 -1.96
N ASP A 146 31.70 -6.06 -2.73
CA ASP A 146 32.92 -6.55 -3.36
C ASP A 146 33.15 -6.03 -4.78
N SER A 147 32.22 -5.20 -5.28
CA SER A 147 32.20 -4.65 -6.64
C SER A 147 32.21 -5.71 -7.75
N THR A 148 31.78 -6.94 -7.47
CA THR A 148 31.66 -7.98 -8.51
C THR A 148 30.42 -7.77 -9.35
N GLN A 149 29.38 -7.08 -8.82
CA GLN A 149 28.14 -6.76 -9.51
C GLN A 149 27.81 -5.28 -9.39
N VAL A 150 26.98 -4.82 -10.28
CA VAL A 150 26.36 -3.49 -10.24
C VAL A 150 24.90 -3.61 -10.55
N GLU A 151 24.07 -2.86 -9.82
CA GLU A 151 22.64 -2.73 -10.07
C GLU A 151 22.34 -1.33 -10.60
N LEU A 152 21.56 -1.27 -11.68
CA LEU A 152 21.12 -0.04 -12.31
C LEU A 152 19.70 0.26 -11.90
N PHE A 153 19.46 1.45 -11.37
CA PHE A 153 18.15 1.98 -11.02
C PHE A 153 17.80 3.12 -11.97
N PHE A 154 16.62 3.07 -12.59
CA PHE A 154 16.18 4.07 -13.59
C PHE A 154 15.02 4.91 -13.05
N SER A 155 15.06 6.23 -13.26
CA SER A 155 13.96 7.13 -12.89
C SER A 155 12.72 6.96 -13.77
N SER A 156 12.85 6.31 -14.93
CA SER A 156 11.74 5.97 -15.83
C SER A 156 10.76 4.95 -15.26
N GLY A 157 11.14 4.24 -14.18
CA GLY A 157 10.39 3.11 -13.64
C GLY A 157 10.65 1.80 -14.38
N ASP A 158 11.64 1.76 -15.27
CA ASP A 158 12.11 0.53 -15.90
C ASP A 158 12.65 -0.44 -14.84
N LYS A 159 12.59 -1.73 -15.18
CA LYS A 159 13.12 -2.77 -14.28
C LYS A 159 14.61 -2.57 -14.04
N ASN A 160 15.03 -2.71 -12.77
CA ASN A 160 16.45 -2.73 -12.42
C ASN A 160 17.19 -3.82 -13.17
N GLU A 161 18.43 -3.53 -13.55
CA GLU A 161 19.31 -4.48 -14.22
C GLU A 161 20.54 -4.74 -13.36
N ILE A 162 20.96 -6.01 -13.28
CA ILE A 162 22.17 -6.41 -12.59
C ILE A 162 23.18 -6.85 -13.63
N LEU A 163 24.40 -6.29 -13.54
CA LEU A 163 25.50 -6.55 -14.48
C LEU A 163 26.69 -7.09 -13.70
N ASP A 164 27.36 -8.10 -14.26
CA ASP A 164 28.55 -8.73 -13.70
C ASP A 164 29.84 -8.06 -14.13
N ARG A 165 30.82 -8.02 -13.23
CA ARG A 165 32.15 -7.48 -13.51
C ARG A 165 32.94 -8.41 -14.45
N ARG A 166 33.51 -7.80 -15.48
CA ARG A 166 34.42 -8.47 -16.41
C ARG A 166 35.74 -7.71 -16.55
N SER A 167 36.84 -8.43 -16.65
CA SER A 167 38.15 -7.85 -16.94
C SER A 167 38.24 -7.46 -18.41
N LEU A 168 38.80 -6.30 -18.68
CA LEU A 168 39.05 -5.83 -20.05
C LEU A 168 40.44 -6.23 -20.52
N PRO A 169 40.61 -6.60 -21.81
CA PRO A 169 41.95 -6.88 -22.38
C PRO A 169 42.91 -5.70 -22.29
N SER A 170 42.39 -4.47 -22.31
CA SER A 170 43.15 -3.22 -22.15
C SER A 170 43.48 -2.86 -20.70
N GLY A 171 43.15 -3.71 -19.75
CA GLY A 171 43.22 -3.44 -18.31
C GLY A 171 41.94 -2.76 -17.79
N GLY A 172 41.68 -2.90 -16.48
CA GLY A 172 40.48 -2.40 -15.84
C GLY A 172 39.27 -3.31 -15.93
N TYR A 173 38.12 -2.77 -15.62
CA TYR A 173 36.88 -3.53 -15.52
C TYR A 173 35.73 -2.85 -16.24
N ALA A 174 34.79 -3.69 -16.72
CA ALA A 174 33.46 -3.30 -17.14
C ALA A 174 32.43 -4.19 -16.45
N TRP A 175 31.20 -3.71 -16.33
CA TRP A 175 30.07 -4.51 -15.85
C TRP A 175 29.06 -4.63 -16.98
N ASN A 176 28.81 -5.85 -17.43
CA ASN A 176 27.85 -6.16 -18.48
C ASN A 176 27.40 -7.62 -18.37
N VAL A 177 26.33 -7.97 -19.08
CA VAL A 177 25.97 -9.35 -19.38
C VAL A 177 26.51 -9.69 -20.77
N GLU A 178 26.59 -10.95 -21.14
CA GLU A 178 27.23 -11.39 -22.43
C GLU A 178 26.45 -11.04 -23.69
N ASP A 179 25.31 -10.39 -23.56
CA ASP A 179 24.42 -10.05 -24.67
C ASP A 179 24.73 -8.63 -25.20
N ASP A 180 24.84 -8.47 -26.53
CA ASP A 180 25.12 -7.17 -27.18
C ASP A 180 24.04 -6.12 -26.95
N ASP A 181 22.82 -6.54 -26.60
CA ASP A 181 21.70 -5.65 -26.31
C ASP A 181 21.66 -5.14 -24.87
N THR A 182 22.52 -5.66 -23.99
CA THR A 182 22.57 -5.26 -22.58
C THR A 182 23.34 -3.95 -22.39
N LYS A 183 23.08 -3.34 -21.23
CA LYS A 183 23.83 -2.16 -20.82
C LYS A 183 25.24 -2.55 -20.38
N ASN A 184 26.18 -1.62 -20.53
CA ASN A 184 27.56 -1.78 -20.17
C ASN A 184 27.99 -0.58 -19.31
N VAL A 185 28.47 -0.84 -18.12
CA VAL A 185 28.97 0.17 -17.19
C VAL A 185 30.50 0.19 -17.23
N ARG A 186 31.07 1.35 -17.48
CA ARG A 186 32.53 1.55 -17.50
C ARG A 186 32.93 2.90 -16.91
N ARG A 187 34.18 2.99 -16.48
CA ARG A 187 34.78 4.26 -16.15
C ARG A 187 35.66 4.73 -17.33
N ILE A 188 35.25 5.81 -17.98
CA ILE A 188 35.94 6.39 -19.15
C ILE A 188 36.43 7.80 -18.78
N ASN A 189 37.69 8.10 -18.92
CA ASN A 189 38.30 9.40 -18.55
C ASN A 189 37.91 9.87 -17.14
N GLY A 190 37.92 8.94 -16.19
CA GLY A 190 37.62 9.21 -14.80
C GLY A 190 36.12 9.29 -14.45
N LYS A 191 35.21 9.28 -15.43
CA LYS A 191 33.74 9.35 -15.24
C LYS A 191 33.08 8.00 -15.51
N TRP A 192 32.06 7.70 -14.75
CA TRP A 192 31.21 6.54 -15.01
C TRP A 192 30.31 6.80 -16.20
N THR A 193 30.12 5.79 -17.04
CA THR A 193 29.26 5.81 -18.20
C THR A 193 28.44 4.53 -18.27
N ILE A 194 27.19 4.66 -18.75
CA ILE A 194 26.36 3.52 -19.13
C ILE A 194 26.19 3.61 -20.65
N SER A 195 26.56 2.55 -21.35
CA SER A 195 26.39 2.45 -22.80
C SER A 195 25.56 1.23 -23.16
N GLN A 196 24.89 1.31 -24.30
CA GLN A 196 24.15 0.20 -24.92
C GLN A 196 24.41 0.19 -26.41
N ARG A 197 24.69 -0.97 -26.98
CA ARG A 197 25.05 -1.11 -28.42
C ARG A 197 26.19 -0.14 -28.83
N GLY A 198 27.19 0.00 -27.97
CA GLY A 198 28.34 0.88 -28.21
C GLY A 198 28.08 2.39 -28.07
N LYS A 199 26.82 2.81 -27.84
CA LYS A 199 26.45 4.22 -27.65
C LYS A 199 26.29 4.54 -26.18
N THR A 200 26.96 5.60 -25.70
CA THR A 200 26.73 6.11 -24.32
C THR A 200 25.32 6.68 -24.21
N ILE A 201 24.57 6.16 -23.22
CA ILE A 201 23.18 6.59 -22.96
C ILE A 201 23.08 7.41 -21.65
N TYR A 202 23.94 7.14 -20.65
CA TYR A 202 24.06 7.93 -19.44
C TYR A 202 25.53 8.23 -19.12
N SER A 203 25.79 9.39 -18.52
CA SER A 203 27.09 9.79 -18.01
C SER A 203 26.98 10.30 -16.58
N GLN A 204 28.05 10.12 -15.80
CA GLN A 204 28.12 10.63 -14.43
C GLN A 204 27.94 12.15 -14.42
N GLU A 205 27.02 12.63 -13.58
CA GLU A 205 26.82 14.07 -13.37
C GLU A 205 28.02 14.64 -12.57
N GLU A 206 28.52 15.79 -12.98
CA GLU A 206 29.55 16.47 -12.20
C GLU A 206 28.94 17.00 -10.91
N VAL A 207 29.48 16.59 -9.77
CA VAL A 207 29.14 17.20 -8.49
C VAL A 207 29.69 18.62 -8.52
N GLN A 208 28.83 19.61 -8.77
CA GLN A 208 29.19 21.00 -8.56
C GLN A 208 29.31 21.20 -7.04
N ASN A 209 30.54 21.15 -6.53
CA ASN A 209 30.82 21.63 -5.19
C ASN A 209 30.52 23.14 -5.18
N LYS A 210 29.42 23.51 -4.56
CA LYS A 210 29.08 24.91 -4.22
C LYS A 210 29.74 25.28 -2.92
#